data_fba8bf51353522261b9dc4eef3bda3e8
#
_entry.id   fba8bf51353522261b9dc4eef3bda3e8
#
_cell.length_a   1.000
_cell.length_b   1.000
_cell.length_c   1.000
_cell.angle_alpha   90.00
_cell.angle_beta   90.00
_cell.angle_gamma   90.00
#
_symmetry.space_group_name_H-M   'P 1'
#
loop_
_entity.id
_entity.type
_entity.pdbx_description
1 polymer ?
#
loop_
_entity_poly.entity_id
_entity_poly.type
_entity_poly.pdbx_seq_one_letter_code
_entity_poly.pdbx_strand_id
1 'polypeptide(L)'
;MKKIFINHRIFKAALFLGIASLLVSCQVGKTQAGDNMDAGDTIPMKYAQHLTMVKHGEEYTEVILANPWKEGTLLHRYILVPKGKEGNETVTRLALRRASSARCATDTVRTPVTSSVVFTGPHCQLMYELGCKNAISGVCDKNYINIPDIRKRVVDCGSSMQPDIERIISLKPEALLVSPFENSGGYGKLDKLHIPIIEAADYMETSPLGRAEWMKFYGMLFDKNADSLFTHIEQDYLHLKTIAKKLPQGLSVLTERKTGSVWYVPGGQSTIGILLKDANA
;
A
#
# COMPACT_ATOMS: atom_id res chain seq x y z
N MET A 1 3.34 -80.47 -13.38
CA MET A 1 3.32 -79.03 -13.07
C MET A 1 3.37 -78.22 -14.34
N LYS A 2 2.20 -77.70 -14.81
CA LYS A 2 2.12 -76.85 -15.98
C LYS A 2 2.34 -75.36 -15.59
N LYS A 3 3.42 -74.76 -16.13
CA LYS A 3 3.69 -73.33 -15.97
C LYS A 3 2.80 -72.56 -16.91
N ILE A 4 1.94 -71.70 -16.38
CA ILE A 4 1.11 -70.75 -17.15
C ILE A 4 1.97 -69.51 -17.43
N PHE A 5 2.35 -69.32 -18.69
CA PHE A 5 2.97 -68.08 -19.17
C PHE A 5 1.88 -67.01 -19.36
N ILE A 6 1.79 -66.05 -18.46
CA ILE A 6 0.95 -64.88 -18.59
C ILE A 6 1.66 -63.91 -19.54
N ASN A 7 1.03 -63.63 -20.67
CA ASN A 7 1.58 -62.80 -21.72
C ASN A 7 1.56 -61.34 -21.33
N HIS A 8 2.74 -60.83 -20.95
CA HIS A 8 2.96 -59.48 -20.45
C HIS A 8 2.48 -58.32 -21.35
N ARG A 9 2.19 -58.61 -22.64
CA ARG A 9 1.68 -57.61 -23.60
C ARG A 9 0.18 -57.33 -23.44
N ILE A 10 -0.60 -58.32 -23.02
CA ILE A 10 -2.05 -58.16 -22.78
C ILE A 10 -2.31 -57.38 -21.50
N PHE A 11 -1.46 -57.56 -20.49
CA PHE A 11 -1.58 -56.83 -19.22
C PHE A 11 -1.26 -55.31 -19.36
N LYS A 12 -0.31 -54.94 -20.23
CA LYS A 12 -0.03 -53.54 -20.53
C LYS A 12 -1.13 -52.85 -21.34
N ALA A 13 -1.80 -53.55 -22.24
CA ALA A 13 -2.91 -53.02 -23.01
C ALA A 13 -4.18 -52.79 -22.15
N ALA A 14 -4.46 -53.69 -21.22
CA ALA A 14 -5.61 -53.56 -20.30
C ALA A 14 -5.36 -52.41 -19.26
N LEU A 15 -4.12 -52.17 -18.85
CA LEU A 15 -3.78 -51.11 -17.93
C LEU A 15 -3.86 -49.70 -18.59
N PHE A 16 -3.57 -49.62 -19.91
CA PHE A 16 -3.70 -48.35 -20.65
C PHE A 16 -5.15 -47.99 -20.99
N LEU A 17 -6.03 -48.95 -21.20
CA LEU A 17 -7.47 -48.71 -21.39
C LEU A 17 -8.16 -48.31 -20.08
N GLY A 18 -7.70 -48.79 -18.92
CA GLY A 18 -8.25 -48.44 -17.62
C GLY A 18 -7.90 -47.03 -17.16
N ILE A 19 -6.77 -46.48 -17.62
CA ILE A 19 -6.33 -45.10 -17.26
C ILE A 19 -6.97 -44.05 -18.17
N ALA A 20 -7.32 -44.42 -19.42
CA ALA A 20 -7.99 -43.50 -20.34
C ALA A 20 -9.48 -43.25 -19.99
N SER A 21 -10.13 -44.17 -19.26
CA SER A 21 -11.52 -44.00 -18.83
C SER A 21 -11.71 -43.21 -17.55
N LEU A 22 -10.62 -42.89 -16.84
CA LEU A 22 -10.65 -42.04 -15.60
C LEU A 22 -10.45 -40.54 -15.86
N LEU A 23 -10.18 -40.12 -17.10
CA LEU A 23 -9.97 -38.72 -17.45
C LEU A 23 -11.21 -38.02 -18.06
N VAL A 24 -12.37 -38.68 -18.14
CA VAL A 24 -13.59 -38.12 -18.74
C VAL A 24 -14.70 -37.83 -17.71
N SER A 25 -14.43 -37.90 -16.43
CA SER A 25 -15.44 -37.60 -15.41
C SER A 25 -14.99 -36.49 -14.45
N CYS A 26 -14.73 -35.30 -15.00
CA CYS A 26 -14.81 -34.03 -14.27
C CYS A 26 -15.49 -32.98 -15.15
N GLN A 27 -16.74 -33.27 -15.56
CA GLN A 27 -17.69 -32.20 -15.77
C GLN A 27 -18.19 -31.81 -14.39
N VAL A 28 -17.43 -30.89 -13.74
CA VAL A 28 -17.93 -30.11 -12.61
C VAL A 28 -19.17 -29.39 -13.12
N GLY A 29 -20.32 -29.77 -12.56
CA GLY A 29 -21.56 -29.08 -12.78
C GLY A 29 -21.37 -27.59 -12.60
N LYS A 30 -21.70 -26.82 -13.62
CA LYS A 30 -21.95 -25.40 -13.55
C LYS A 30 -23.06 -25.16 -12.55
N THR A 31 -22.76 -25.02 -11.29
CA THR A 31 -23.59 -24.24 -10.40
C THR A 31 -23.42 -22.80 -10.82
N GLN A 32 -24.29 -22.34 -11.69
CA GLN A 32 -24.56 -20.93 -11.90
C GLN A 32 -25.13 -20.37 -10.60
N ALA A 33 -24.28 -19.81 -9.80
CA ALA A 33 -24.53 -18.65 -8.98
C ALA A 33 -23.28 -17.79 -9.18
N GLY A 34 -23.13 -17.27 -10.39
CA GLY A 34 -22.10 -16.32 -10.74
C GLY A 34 -22.48 -14.99 -10.12
N ASP A 35 -21.91 -14.66 -8.98
CA ASP A 35 -21.50 -13.29 -8.76
C ASP A 35 -20.43 -12.99 -9.83
N ASN A 36 -20.85 -12.41 -10.95
CA ASN A 36 -19.95 -11.61 -11.78
C ASN A 36 -19.49 -10.44 -10.90
N MET A 37 -18.53 -10.70 -10.03
CA MET A 37 -17.79 -9.64 -9.40
C MET A 37 -17.04 -8.94 -10.52
N ASP A 38 -17.48 -7.72 -10.84
CA ASP A 38 -16.79 -6.83 -11.74
C ASP A 38 -15.29 -6.87 -11.38
N ALA A 39 -14.47 -7.32 -12.33
CA ALA A 39 -13.05 -7.54 -12.09
C ALA A 39 -12.32 -6.24 -11.69
N GLY A 40 -12.99 -5.10 -11.85
CA GLY A 40 -12.46 -3.77 -11.60
C GLY A 40 -11.30 -3.41 -12.54
N ASP A 41 -11.05 -2.13 -12.67
CA ASP A 41 -9.95 -1.60 -13.47
C ASP A 41 -8.73 -1.35 -12.58
N THR A 42 -7.65 -2.09 -12.78
CA THR A 42 -6.41 -1.88 -12.04
C THR A 42 -5.76 -0.56 -12.46
N ILE A 43 -5.52 0.30 -11.48
CA ILE A 43 -4.79 1.55 -11.69
C ILE A 43 -3.30 1.18 -11.82
N PRO A 44 -2.65 1.49 -12.98
CA PRO A 44 -1.29 1.06 -13.21
C PRO A 44 -0.30 1.77 -12.27
N MET A 45 0.48 0.96 -11.56
CA MET A 45 1.63 1.41 -10.76
C MET A 45 2.90 1.00 -11.51
N LYS A 46 3.76 1.97 -11.79
CA LYS A 46 4.96 1.77 -12.61
C LYS A 46 6.19 1.40 -11.76
N TYR A 47 6.25 1.89 -10.55
CA TYR A 47 7.42 1.80 -9.67
C TYR A 47 7.11 1.27 -8.28
N ALA A 48 5.95 1.61 -7.72
CA ALA A 48 5.54 1.14 -6.40
C ALA A 48 5.26 -0.38 -6.44
N GLN A 49 5.85 -1.11 -5.49
CA GLN A 49 5.77 -2.57 -5.40
C GLN A 49 4.83 -3.04 -4.31
N HIS A 50 4.58 -2.21 -3.31
CA HIS A 50 3.78 -2.57 -2.15
C HIS A 50 2.36 -1.99 -2.18
N LEU A 51 1.97 -1.32 -3.27
CA LEU A 51 0.68 -0.66 -3.43
C LEU A 51 -0.02 -1.15 -4.70
N THR A 52 -1.25 -1.65 -4.56
CA THR A 52 -2.13 -1.97 -5.68
C THR A 52 -3.46 -1.26 -5.47
N MET A 53 -3.99 -0.66 -6.53
CA MET A 53 -5.29 0.02 -6.51
C MET A 53 -6.16 -0.52 -7.64
N VAL A 54 -7.42 -0.83 -7.33
CA VAL A 54 -8.40 -1.37 -8.28
C VAL A 54 -9.68 -0.54 -8.20
N LYS A 55 -10.04 0.12 -9.29
CA LYS A 55 -11.27 0.93 -9.37
C LYS A 55 -12.44 0.04 -9.78
N HIS A 56 -13.52 0.06 -9.02
CA HIS A 56 -14.77 -0.66 -9.31
C HIS A 56 -15.85 0.33 -9.72
N GLY A 57 -15.83 0.69 -11.00
CA GLY A 57 -16.70 1.72 -11.56
C GLY A 57 -16.57 3.04 -10.81
N GLU A 58 -17.71 3.68 -10.53
CA GLU A 58 -17.78 4.91 -9.73
C GLU A 58 -18.22 4.63 -8.27
N GLU A 59 -18.26 3.35 -7.86
CA GLU A 59 -18.80 2.96 -6.55
C GLU A 59 -17.74 2.99 -5.47
N TYR A 60 -16.58 2.38 -5.75
CA TYR A 60 -15.48 2.35 -4.79
C TYR A 60 -14.14 2.04 -5.47
N THR A 61 -13.06 2.33 -4.77
CA THR A 61 -11.72 1.87 -5.13
C THR A 61 -11.18 0.98 -4.03
N GLU A 62 -10.67 -0.18 -4.40
CA GLU A 62 -9.95 -1.07 -3.49
C GLU A 62 -8.47 -0.73 -3.51
N VAL A 63 -7.89 -0.55 -2.33
CA VAL A 63 -6.46 -0.31 -2.14
C VAL A 63 -5.89 -1.46 -1.32
N ILE A 64 -4.86 -2.11 -1.83
CA ILE A 64 -4.23 -3.29 -1.25
C ILE A 64 -2.78 -2.96 -0.96
N LEU A 65 -2.39 -3.05 0.30
CA LEU A 65 -1.01 -2.87 0.73
C LEU A 65 -0.37 -4.24 0.97
N ALA A 66 0.68 -4.55 0.19
CA ALA A 66 1.52 -5.71 0.46
C ALA A 66 2.36 -5.45 1.72
N ASN A 67 2.60 -6.51 2.50
CA ASN A 67 3.42 -6.40 3.69
C ASN A 67 4.91 -6.39 3.29
N PRO A 68 5.63 -5.28 3.51
CA PRO A 68 7.01 -5.17 3.07
C PRO A 68 8.00 -5.97 3.92
N TRP A 69 7.58 -6.46 5.08
CA TRP A 69 8.41 -7.28 5.98
C TRP A 69 8.13 -8.77 5.87
N LYS A 70 6.98 -9.15 5.29
CA LYS A 70 6.56 -10.55 5.19
C LYS A 70 6.00 -10.84 3.81
N GLU A 71 6.84 -11.36 2.96
CA GLU A 71 6.50 -11.70 1.57
C GLU A 71 5.24 -12.57 1.48
N GLY A 72 4.42 -12.33 0.46
CA GLY A 72 3.19 -13.08 0.20
C GLY A 72 2.04 -12.80 1.17
N THR A 73 2.19 -11.83 2.10
CA THR A 73 1.11 -11.40 2.99
C THR A 73 0.69 -9.96 2.73
N LEU A 74 -0.51 -9.61 3.14
CA LEU A 74 -0.99 -8.23 3.07
C LEU A 74 -0.71 -7.51 4.40
N LEU A 75 -0.38 -6.22 4.30
CA LEU A 75 -0.33 -5.33 5.44
C LEU A 75 -1.75 -4.86 5.78
N HIS A 76 -2.42 -4.25 4.83
CA HIS A 76 -3.77 -3.70 5.01
C HIS A 76 -4.55 -3.67 3.69
N ARG A 77 -5.87 -3.55 3.80
CA ARG A 77 -6.78 -3.32 2.68
C ARG A 77 -7.72 -2.18 3.01
N TYR A 78 -7.92 -1.27 2.06
CA TYR A 78 -8.89 -0.19 2.19
C TYR A 78 -9.92 -0.27 1.08
N ILE A 79 -11.18 0.02 1.45
CA ILE A 79 -12.28 0.24 0.53
C ILE A 79 -12.58 1.74 0.55
N LEU A 80 -12.17 2.45 -0.47
CA LEU A 80 -12.40 3.89 -0.60
C LEU A 80 -13.77 4.12 -1.23
N VAL A 81 -14.69 4.69 -0.48
CA VAL A 81 -16.07 4.95 -0.92
C VAL A 81 -16.29 6.45 -1.08
N PRO A 82 -16.63 6.94 -2.27
CA PRO A 82 -16.96 8.36 -2.46
C PRO A 82 -18.12 8.79 -1.55
N LYS A 83 -18.02 9.96 -0.91
CA LYS A 83 -19.10 10.55 -0.13
C LYS A 83 -20.31 10.77 -1.03
N GLY A 84 -21.52 10.51 -0.49
CA GLY A 84 -22.77 10.52 -1.26
C GLY A 84 -23.17 9.16 -1.84
N LYS A 85 -22.28 8.15 -1.75
CA LYS A 85 -22.57 6.75 -2.16
C LYS A 85 -22.66 5.78 -0.97
N GLU A 86 -22.82 6.32 0.24
CA GLU A 86 -22.79 5.54 1.50
C GLU A 86 -23.98 4.58 1.67
N GLY A 87 -25.07 4.80 0.96
CA GLY A 87 -26.27 3.97 1.00
C GLY A 87 -26.24 2.76 0.08
N ASN A 88 -25.14 2.53 -0.66
CA ASN A 88 -25.05 1.38 -1.53
C ASN A 88 -24.83 0.10 -0.70
N GLU A 89 -25.91 -0.67 -0.54
CA GLU A 89 -25.90 -1.96 0.18
C GLU A 89 -24.87 -2.93 -0.39
N THR A 90 -24.63 -2.87 -1.70
CA THR A 90 -23.63 -3.70 -2.39
C THR A 90 -22.22 -3.39 -1.88
N VAL A 91 -21.83 -2.11 -1.76
CA VAL A 91 -20.53 -1.69 -1.25
C VAL A 91 -20.35 -2.13 0.20
N THR A 92 -21.35 -1.90 1.04
CA THR A 92 -21.31 -2.30 2.46
C THR A 92 -21.18 -3.83 2.60
N ARG A 93 -21.96 -4.59 1.81
CA ARG A 93 -21.92 -6.05 1.83
C ARG A 93 -20.58 -6.61 1.30
N LEU A 94 -20.03 -6.00 0.26
CA LEU A 94 -18.71 -6.40 -0.29
C LEU A 94 -17.57 -6.11 0.69
N ALA A 95 -17.58 -4.95 1.33
CA ALA A 95 -16.62 -4.60 2.36
C ALA A 95 -16.67 -5.61 3.52
N LEU A 96 -17.85 -5.96 4.01
CA LEU A 96 -18.04 -6.96 5.06
C LEU A 96 -17.63 -8.37 4.64
N ARG A 97 -17.99 -8.81 3.42
CA ARG A 97 -17.57 -10.12 2.89
C ARG A 97 -16.05 -10.24 2.74
N ARG A 98 -15.39 -9.19 2.25
CA ARG A 98 -13.94 -9.16 2.09
C ARG A 98 -13.22 -9.06 3.42
N ALA A 99 -13.73 -8.30 4.38
CA ALA A 99 -13.23 -8.27 5.76
C ALA A 99 -13.27 -9.65 6.42
N SER A 100 -14.34 -10.42 6.20
CA SER A 100 -14.49 -11.76 6.78
C SER A 100 -13.67 -12.85 6.07
N SER A 101 -13.31 -12.66 4.81
CA SER A 101 -12.54 -13.63 4.02
C SER A 101 -11.03 -13.33 3.98
N ALA A 102 -10.62 -12.11 4.28
CA ALA A 102 -9.23 -11.68 4.20
C ALA A 102 -8.47 -12.00 5.50
N ARG A 103 -7.26 -12.52 5.35
CA ARG A 103 -6.32 -12.71 6.48
C ARG A 103 -5.61 -11.42 6.88
N CYS A 104 -6.12 -10.26 6.51
CA CYS A 104 -5.59 -8.94 6.86
C CYS A 104 -6.72 -8.00 7.29
N ALA A 105 -6.36 -6.95 8.03
CA ALA A 105 -7.29 -5.88 8.38
C ALA A 105 -7.86 -5.20 7.13
N THR A 106 -9.14 -4.85 7.17
CA THR A 106 -9.83 -4.15 6.08
C THR A 106 -10.66 -3.03 6.66
N ASP A 107 -10.37 -1.80 6.23
CA ASP A 107 -11.09 -0.60 6.62
C ASP A 107 -11.84 0.02 5.44
N THR A 108 -12.99 0.64 5.74
CA THR A 108 -13.72 1.47 4.78
C THR A 108 -13.42 2.94 5.06
N VAL A 109 -12.97 3.65 4.05
CA VAL A 109 -12.62 5.07 4.12
C VAL A 109 -13.54 5.87 3.21
N ARG A 110 -14.19 6.89 3.75
CA ARG A 110 -15.04 7.80 2.97
C ARG A 110 -14.21 8.91 2.35
N THR A 111 -14.26 9.04 1.04
CA THR A 111 -13.47 10.03 0.30
C THR A 111 -14.34 11.13 -0.32
N PRO A 112 -13.84 12.38 -0.43
CA PRO A 112 -12.53 12.83 0.06
C PRO A 112 -12.48 12.93 1.58
N VAL A 113 -11.32 12.59 2.16
CA VAL A 113 -11.03 12.84 3.58
C VAL A 113 -10.84 14.35 3.76
N THR A 114 -11.58 14.94 4.68
CA THR A 114 -11.55 16.39 4.94
C THR A 114 -10.92 16.77 6.26
N SER A 115 -10.76 15.80 7.16
CA SER A 115 -10.10 15.98 8.45
C SER A 115 -9.23 14.76 8.77
N SER A 116 -7.95 14.97 9.05
CA SER A 116 -7.03 13.90 9.38
C SER A 116 -6.03 14.32 10.45
N VAL A 117 -5.51 13.33 11.18
CA VAL A 117 -4.33 13.49 12.04
C VAL A 117 -3.16 12.76 11.40
N VAL A 118 -2.05 13.49 11.21
CA VAL A 118 -0.86 13.01 10.49
C VAL A 118 0.29 12.79 11.46
N PHE A 119 0.88 11.62 11.44
CA PHE A 119 1.88 11.19 12.42
C PHE A 119 3.34 11.51 12.01
N THR A 120 3.55 11.91 10.74
CA THR A 120 4.92 12.13 10.25
C THR A 120 5.04 13.38 9.38
N GLY A 121 6.20 14.05 9.46
CA GLY A 121 6.51 15.21 8.63
C GLY A 121 6.50 14.94 7.12
N PRO A 122 7.05 13.81 6.61
CA PRO A 122 6.99 13.47 5.18
C PRO A 122 5.57 13.41 4.62
N HIS A 123 4.60 12.85 5.35
CA HIS A 123 3.21 12.82 4.90
C HIS A 123 2.58 14.22 4.92
N CYS A 124 2.94 15.07 5.87
CA CYS A 124 2.54 16.48 5.85
C CYS A 124 3.07 17.22 4.61
N GLN A 125 4.33 16.96 4.22
CA GLN A 125 4.92 17.53 3.02
C GLN A 125 4.20 17.05 1.76
N LEU A 126 3.93 15.75 1.65
CA LEU A 126 3.19 15.18 0.53
C LEU A 126 1.80 15.82 0.40
N MET A 127 1.07 15.97 1.50
CA MET A 127 -0.24 16.62 1.50
C MET A 127 -0.17 18.11 1.15
N TYR A 128 0.94 18.77 1.49
CA TYR A 128 1.20 20.16 1.08
C TYR A 128 1.36 20.25 -0.45
N GLU A 129 2.22 19.43 -1.02
CA GLU A 129 2.51 19.39 -2.47
C GLU A 129 1.26 19.01 -3.30
N LEU A 130 0.43 18.09 -2.78
CA LEU A 130 -0.85 17.73 -3.40
C LEU A 130 -1.95 18.79 -3.24
N GLY A 131 -1.70 19.88 -2.51
CA GLY A 131 -2.68 20.93 -2.26
C GLY A 131 -3.84 20.54 -1.34
N CYS A 132 -3.66 19.49 -0.53
CA CYS A 132 -4.65 19.02 0.45
C CYS A 132 -4.26 19.29 1.91
N LYS A 133 -3.33 20.20 2.16
CA LYS A 133 -2.86 20.58 3.52
C LYS A 133 -4.01 20.96 4.47
N ASN A 134 -5.13 21.47 3.95
CA ASN A 134 -6.28 21.89 4.77
C ASN A 134 -7.01 20.69 5.41
N ALA A 135 -6.84 19.49 4.88
CA ALA A 135 -7.35 18.26 5.49
C ALA A 135 -6.53 17.79 6.70
N ILE A 136 -5.41 18.45 7.02
CA ILE A 136 -4.63 18.17 8.23
C ILE A 136 -5.21 19.00 9.38
N SER A 137 -5.86 18.37 10.35
CA SER A 137 -6.41 18.99 11.55
C SER A 137 -5.45 18.92 12.72
N GLY A 138 -4.70 17.84 12.85
CA GLY A 138 -3.71 17.62 13.89
C GLY A 138 -2.48 16.91 13.37
N VAL A 139 -1.38 17.03 14.09
CA VAL A 139 -0.13 16.31 13.81
C VAL A 139 0.48 15.78 15.10
N CYS A 140 1.16 14.65 15.01
CA CYS A 140 2.11 14.24 16.04
C CYS A 140 3.49 14.85 15.75
N ASP A 141 4.33 14.93 16.78
CA ASP A 141 5.70 15.44 16.67
C ASP A 141 5.77 16.84 15.99
N LYS A 142 4.85 17.72 16.34
CA LYS A 142 4.64 19.03 15.68
C LYS A 142 5.91 19.86 15.54
N ASN A 143 6.87 19.73 16.46
CA ASN A 143 8.14 20.46 16.42
C ASN A 143 9.01 20.08 15.21
N TYR A 144 8.82 18.90 14.63
CA TYR A 144 9.53 18.42 13.44
C TYR A 144 8.83 18.80 12.13
N ILE A 145 7.66 19.45 12.18
CA ILE A 145 6.97 19.91 10.97
C ILE A 145 7.61 21.21 10.48
N ASN A 146 8.31 21.13 9.36
CA ASN A 146 9.06 22.26 8.79
C ASN A 146 8.23 23.13 7.82
N ILE A 147 6.93 22.90 7.71
CA ILE A 147 6.00 23.66 6.87
C ILE A 147 5.28 24.68 7.74
N PRO A 148 5.64 25.98 7.65
CA PRO A 148 5.10 27.02 8.55
C PRO A 148 3.58 27.10 8.56
N ASP A 149 2.95 26.99 7.37
CA ASP A 149 1.49 27.05 7.22
C ASP A 149 0.77 25.92 7.95
N ILE A 150 1.30 24.71 7.88
CA ILE A 150 0.76 23.56 8.62
C ILE A 150 1.03 23.76 10.11
N ARG A 151 2.30 23.98 10.48
CA ARG A 151 2.72 24.05 11.88
C ARG A 151 1.97 25.14 12.69
N LYS A 152 1.64 26.27 12.09
CA LYS A 152 0.88 27.35 12.76
C LYS A 152 -0.58 26.98 13.02
N ARG A 153 -1.19 26.24 12.11
CA ARG A 153 -2.63 26.00 12.09
C ARG A 153 -3.08 24.75 12.84
N VAL A 154 -2.32 23.66 12.73
CA VAL A 154 -2.73 22.34 13.21
C VAL A 154 -2.58 22.19 14.73
N VAL A 155 -3.42 21.32 15.30
CA VAL A 155 -3.33 20.95 16.72
C VAL A 155 -2.14 20.00 16.93
N ASP A 156 -1.42 20.18 18.03
CA ASP A 156 -0.39 19.24 18.48
C ASP A 156 -1.05 18.05 19.19
N CYS A 157 -0.89 16.86 18.62
CA CYS A 157 -1.42 15.62 19.16
C CYS A 157 -0.38 14.79 19.91
N GLY A 158 0.69 15.43 20.40
CA GLY A 158 1.75 14.77 21.17
C GLY A 158 2.80 14.07 20.31
N SER A 159 3.48 13.08 20.88
CA SER A 159 4.47 12.27 20.16
C SER A 159 3.79 11.18 19.34
N SER A 160 4.37 10.83 18.18
CA SER A 160 3.91 9.69 17.35
C SER A 160 3.99 8.35 18.10
N MET A 161 4.92 8.23 19.06
CA MET A 161 5.05 7.02 19.90
C MET A 161 4.08 7.00 21.09
N GLN A 162 3.62 8.16 21.54
CA GLN A 162 2.67 8.34 22.65
C GLN A 162 1.69 9.46 22.29
N PRO A 163 0.75 9.21 21.37
CA PRO A 163 -0.19 10.23 20.92
C PRO A 163 -1.19 10.61 22.02
N ASP A 164 -1.58 11.87 22.05
CA ASP A 164 -2.64 12.41 22.92
C ASP A 164 -4.00 12.02 22.36
N ILE A 165 -4.54 10.92 22.88
CA ILE A 165 -5.79 10.32 22.42
C ILE A 165 -6.97 11.27 22.58
N GLU A 166 -7.01 12.04 23.67
CA GLU A 166 -8.10 12.99 23.96
C GLU A 166 -8.13 14.12 22.93
N ARG A 167 -6.97 14.64 22.57
CA ARG A 167 -6.87 15.64 21.50
C ARG A 167 -7.27 15.08 20.15
N ILE A 168 -6.84 13.85 19.81
CA ILE A 168 -7.23 13.20 18.57
C ILE A 168 -8.75 13.07 18.51
N ILE A 169 -9.39 12.55 19.57
CA ILE A 169 -10.85 12.41 19.63
C ILE A 169 -11.54 13.76 19.46
N SER A 170 -11.05 14.80 20.10
CA SER A 170 -11.65 16.15 20.03
C SER A 170 -11.65 16.75 18.63
N LEU A 171 -10.68 16.38 17.79
CA LEU A 171 -10.60 16.80 16.39
C LEU A 171 -11.59 16.08 15.46
N LYS A 172 -12.16 14.96 15.90
CA LYS A 172 -13.08 14.12 15.11
C LYS A 172 -12.52 13.82 13.71
N PRO A 173 -11.29 13.31 13.59
CA PRO A 173 -10.69 13.06 12.28
C PRO A 173 -11.41 11.91 11.57
N GLU A 174 -11.46 11.99 10.25
CA GLU A 174 -11.99 10.94 9.38
C GLU A 174 -10.94 9.85 9.08
N ALA A 175 -9.65 10.14 9.30
CA ALA A 175 -8.56 9.19 9.14
C ALA A 175 -7.32 9.59 9.98
N LEU A 176 -6.54 8.58 10.37
CA LEU A 176 -5.22 8.73 10.97
C LEU A 176 -4.19 8.25 9.96
N LEU A 177 -3.18 9.07 9.61
CA LEU A 177 -2.13 8.70 8.67
C LEU A 177 -0.86 8.38 9.45
N VAL A 178 -0.44 7.12 9.38
CA VAL A 178 0.71 6.59 10.14
C VAL A 178 1.74 5.96 9.23
N SER A 179 3.00 5.92 9.66
CA SER A 179 4.02 5.05 9.07
C SER A 179 4.10 3.77 9.92
N PRO A 180 3.66 2.62 9.38
CA PRO A 180 3.78 1.36 10.10
C PRO A 180 5.25 0.95 10.22
N PHE A 181 5.56 0.08 11.17
CA PHE A 181 6.90 -0.54 11.29
C PHE A 181 6.76 -2.03 11.61
N GLU A 182 7.81 -2.78 11.34
CA GLU A 182 7.82 -4.22 11.61
C GLU A 182 7.48 -4.50 13.08
N ASN A 183 6.59 -5.45 13.29
CA ASN A 183 6.14 -5.87 14.63
C ASN A 183 5.51 -4.73 15.47
N SER A 184 4.88 -3.74 14.83
CA SER A 184 4.16 -2.67 15.55
C SER A 184 3.10 -3.21 16.52
N GLY A 185 2.63 -4.44 16.31
CA GLY A 185 1.68 -5.11 17.22
C GLY A 185 0.29 -4.46 17.28
N GLY A 186 -0.01 -3.55 16.34
CA GLY A 186 -1.19 -2.69 16.33
C GLY A 186 -0.89 -1.30 16.92
N TYR A 187 -1.93 -0.48 16.95
CA TYR A 187 -1.85 0.93 17.36
C TYR A 187 -2.43 1.19 18.76
N GLY A 188 -2.63 0.13 19.54
CA GLY A 188 -3.02 0.20 20.94
C GLY A 188 -4.37 0.87 21.17
N LYS A 189 -4.38 2.06 21.79
CA LYS A 189 -5.63 2.78 22.04
C LYS A 189 -6.26 3.36 20.77
N LEU A 190 -5.46 3.63 19.73
CA LEU A 190 -5.97 4.17 18.46
C LEU A 190 -6.87 3.16 17.74
N ASP A 191 -6.59 1.84 17.84
CA ASP A 191 -7.41 0.79 17.24
C ASP A 191 -8.86 0.80 17.79
N LYS A 192 -9.04 1.30 19.01
CA LYS A 192 -10.35 1.36 19.69
C LYS A 192 -11.17 2.58 19.31
N LEU A 193 -10.62 3.52 18.55
CA LEU A 193 -11.32 4.75 18.16
C LEU A 193 -12.29 4.53 17.00
N HIS A 194 -12.20 3.40 16.30
CA HIS A 194 -12.97 3.13 15.08
C HIS A 194 -12.77 4.21 13.99
N ILE A 195 -11.61 4.85 13.99
CA ILE A 195 -11.17 5.78 12.95
C ILE A 195 -10.23 5.01 12.03
N PRO A 196 -10.45 5.00 10.71
CA PRO A 196 -9.54 4.33 9.78
C PRO A 196 -8.09 4.76 9.98
N ILE A 197 -7.19 3.79 10.13
CA ILE A 197 -5.75 4.02 10.25
C ILE A 197 -5.13 3.73 8.88
N ILE A 198 -4.63 4.76 8.23
CA ILE A 198 -3.97 4.66 6.92
C ILE A 198 -2.49 4.36 7.15
N GLU A 199 -2.11 3.12 6.89
CA GLU A 199 -0.74 2.61 7.04
C GLU A 199 0.08 2.90 5.78
N ALA A 200 0.73 4.05 5.74
CA ALA A 200 1.55 4.43 4.59
C ALA A 200 2.98 3.86 4.74
N ALA A 201 3.21 2.71 4.10
CA ALA A 201 4.52 2.03 4.08
C ALA A 201 5.41 2.49 2.91
N ASP A 202 5.20 3.70 2.38
CA ASP A 202 5.91 4.28 1.24
C ASP A 202 7.43 4.29 1.42
N TYR A 203 7.89 4.47 2.64
CA TYR A 203 9.32 4.48 2.97
C TYR A 203 10.00 3.12 2.80
N MET A 204 9.22 2.03 2.69
CA MET A 204 9.71 0.68 2.43
C MET A 204 9.87 0.37 0.94
N GLU A 205 9.44 1.27 0.06
CA GLU A 205 9.72 1.12 -1.36
C GLU A 205 11.22 1.18 -1.62
N THR A 206 11.69 0.32 -2.53
CA THR A 206 13.12 0.20 -2.83
C THR A 206 13.63 1.28 -3.77
N SER A 207 12.75 2.04 -4.44
CA SER A 207 13.14 3.09 -5.38
C SER A 207 12.54 4.45 -5.00
N PRO A 208 13.26 5.56 -5.28
CA PRO A 208 12.72 6.91 -5.07
C PRO A 208 11.42 7.17 -5.81
N LEU A 209 11.29 6.70 -7.06
CA LEU A 209 10.06 6.83 -7.84
C LEU A 209 8.93 5.93 -7.31
N GLY A 210 9.25 4.72 -6.82
CA GLY A 210 8.27 3.86 -6.16
C GLY A 210 7.68 4.54 -4.94
N ARG A 211 8.55 5.13 -4.09
CA ARG A 211 8.11 5.91 -2.94
C ARG A 211 7.25 7.13 -3.34
N ALA A 212 7.68 7.88 -4.35
CA ALA A 212 6.94 9.03 -4.85
C ALA A 212 5.56 8.64 -5.42
N GLU A 213 5.44 7.47 -6.04
CA GLU A 213 4.21 7.02 -6.69
C GLU A 213 3.06 6.76 -5.69
N TRP A 214 3.35 6.57 -4.41
CA TRP A 214 2.33 6.50 -3.36
C TRP A 214 1.47 7.77 -3.27
N MET A 215 1.92 8.89 -3.84
CA MET A 215 1.08 10.10 -3.94
C MET A 215 -0.25 9.84 -4.66
N LYS A 216 -0.33 8.83 -5.54
CA LYS A 216 -1.58 8.44 -6.21
C LYS A 216 -2.62 7.93 -5.20
N PHE A 217 -2.21 7.17 -4.20
CA PHE A 217 -3.09 6.76 -3.10
C PHE A 217 -3.61 7.96 -2.32
N TYR A 218 -2.72 8.91 -1.99
CA TYR A 218 -3.13 10.17 -1.34
C TYR A 218 -4.07 10.98 -2.25
N GLY A 219 -3.83 10.99 -3.55
CA GLY A 219 -4.74 11.60 -4.52
C GLY A 219 -6.16 11.03 -4.39
N MET A 220 -6.30 9.72 -4.28
CA MET A 220 -7.60 9.06 -4.08
C MET A 220 -8.21 9.40 -2.73
N LEU A 221 -7.42 9.44 -1.65
CA LEU A 221 -7.91 9.76 -0.31
C LEU A 221 -8.48 11.20 -0.22
N PHE A 222 -7.84 12.16 -0.89
CA PHE A 222 -8.12 13.59 -0.74
C PHE A 222 -8.74 14.24 -1.97
N ASP A 223 -9.11 13.45 -2.98
CA ASP A 223 -9.62 13.94 -4.27
C ASP A 223 -8.70 14.99 -4.91
N LYS A 224 -7.46 14.57 -5.18
CA LYS A 224 -6.44 15.39 -5.82
C LYS A 224 -5.86 14.69 -7.05
N ASN A 225 -5.53 15.47 -8.07
CA ASN A 225 -4.85 14.96 -9.25
C ASN A 225 -3.36 14.73 -8.95
N ALA A 226 -3.05 13.53 -8.47
CA ALA A 226 -1.68 13.13 -8.18
C ALA A 226 -0.90 12.70 -9.43
N ASP A 227 -1.57 12.26 -10.49
CA ASP A 227 -0.90 11.77 -11.71
C ASP A 227 -0.10 12.88 -12.40
N SER A 228 -0.65 14.08 -12.47
CA SER A 228 0.06 15.23 -13.05
C SER A 228 1.33 15.55 -12.25
N LEU A 229 1.24 15.62 -10.93
CA LEU A 229 2.39 15.88 -10.06
C LEU A 229 3.42 14.77 -10.17
N PHE A 230 2.99 13.51 -10.13
CA PHE A 230 3.89 12.36 -10.27
C PHE A 230 4.62 12.37 -11.61
N THR A 231 3.92 12.68 -12.71
CA THR A 231 4.51 12.75 -14.05
C THR A 231 5.63 13.78 -14.11
N HIS A 232 5.48 14.95 -13.50
CA HIS A 232 6.54 15.96 -13.43
C HIS A 232 7.74 15.45 -12.62
N ILE A 233 7.50 14.88 -11.45
CA ILE A 233 8.57 14.31 -10.61
C ILE A 233 9.31 13.20 -11.34
N GLU A 234 8.60 12.32 -12.04
CA GLU A 234 9.19 11.25 -12.82
C GLU A 234 10.09 11.80 -13.92
N GLN A 235 9.59 12.76 -14.70
CA GLN A 235 10.34 13.39 -15.79
C GLN A 235 11.61 14.06 -15.28
N ASP A 236 11.51 14.87 -14.24
CA ASP A 236 12.63 15.57 -13.63
C ASP A 236 13.68 14.59 -13.08
N TYR A 237 13.22 13.55 -12.36
CA TYR A 237 14.11 12.52 -11.83
C TYR A 237 14.89 11.79 -12.93
N LEU A 238 14.20 11.33 -13.97
CA LEU A 238 14.82 10.63 -15.09
C LEU A 238 15.76 11.53 -15.90
N HIS A 239 15.42 12.80 -16.04
CA HIS A 239 16.27 13.80 -16.67
C HIS A 239 17.57 14.00 -15.88
N LEU A 240 17.47 14.26 -14.59
CA LEU A 240 18.63 14.43 -13.69
C LEU A 240 19.52 13.18 -13.66
N LYS A 241 18.93 11.99 -13.57
CA LYS A 241 19.65 10.72 -13.66
C LYS A 241 20.41 10.57 -14.98
N THR A 242 19.83 11.04 -16.09
CA THR A 242 20.47 11.01 -17.41
C THR A 242 21.64 11.98 -17.47
N ILE A 243 21.53 13.17 -16.86
CA ILE A 243 22.62 14.13 -16.74
C ILE A 243 23.75 13.54 -15.89
N ALA A 244 23.42 13.02 -14.71
CA ALA A 244 24.39 12.46 -13.78
C ALA A 244 25.24 11.36 -14.42
N LYS A 245 24.64 10.47 -15.22
CA LYS A 245 25.36 9.41 -15.95
C LYS A 245 26.38 9.89 -16.95
N LYS A 246 26.29 11.14 -17.42
CA LYS A 246 27.23 11.74 -18.37
C LYS A 246 28.41 12.43 -17.68
N LEU A 247 28.33 12.65 -16.40
CA LEU A 247 29.38 13.25 -15.59
C LEU A 247 30.42 12.20 -15.18
N PRO A 248 31.66 12.57 -14.91
CA PRO A 248 32.60 11.68 -14.26
C PRO A 248 32.00 11.16 -12.93
N GLN A 249 32.36 9.94 -12.54
CA GLN A 249 31.95 9.40 -11.27
C GLN A 249 32.34 10.35 -10.14
N GLY A 250 31.40 10.63 -9.25
CA GLY A 250 31.61 11.51 -8.11
C GLY A 250 32.52 10.90 -7.03
N LEU A 251 32.70 11.62 -5.97
CA LEU A 251 33.39 11.14 -4.77
C LEU A 251 32.55 10.09 -4.07
N SER A 252 33.19 9.14 -3.39
CA SER A 252 32.49 8.20 -2.52
C SER A 252 31.73 8.96 -1.43
N VAL A 253 30.45 8.65 -1.29
CA VAL A 253 29.55 9.29 -0.34
C VAL A 253 29.22 8.31 0.77
N LEU A 254 29.39 8.74 2.01
CA LEU A 254 28.93 8.05 3.20
C LEU A 254 27.87 8.90 3.87
N THR A 255 26.65 8.37 3.95
CA THR A 255 25.51 9.08 4.52
C THR A 255 25.26 8.65 5.97
N GLU A 256 24.36 9.36 6.60
CA GLU A 256 23.89 9.17 7.95
C GLU A 256 24.91 9.62 9.03
N ARG A 257 24.35 9.91 10.19
CA ARG A 257 25.14 10.29 11.36
C ARG A 257 25.32 9.07 12.26
N LYS A 258 26.55 8.81 12.69
CA LYS A 258 26.81 7.82 13.74
C LYS A 258 26.16 8.28 15.06
N THR A 259 25.28 7.44 15.60
CA THR A 259 24.65 7.62 16.90
C THR A 259 24.99 6.44 17.80
N GLY A 260 25.67 6.72 18.93
CA GLY A 260 26.11 5.65 19.84
C GLY A 260 27.29 4.86 19.30
N SER A 261 27.32 3.55 19.59
CA SER A 261 28.41 2.64 19.22
C SER A 261 28.29 2.06 17.80
N VAL A 262 27.10 2.14 17.21
CA VAL A 262 26.80 1.57 15.89
C VAL A 262 26.51 2.68 14.88
N TRP A 263 26.97 2.49 13.64
CA TRP A 263 26.68 3.35 12.52
C TRP A 263 25.77 2.63 11.54
N TYR A 264 24.51 3.05 11.46
CA TYR A 264 23.56 2.53 10.50
C TYR A 264 23.66 3.32 9.21
N VAL A 265 23.96 2.64 8.13
CA VAL A 265 24.06 3.25 6.78
C VAL A 265 23.09 2.55 5.82
N PRO A 266 22.53 3.26 4.84
CA PRO A 266 21.63 2.66 3.86
C PRO A 266 22.39 1.64 3.00
N GLY A 267 21.77 0.48 2.78
CA GLY A 267 22.30 -0.50 1.83
C GLY A 267 22.18 -0.03 0.38
N GLY A 268 23.01 -0.54 -0.52
CA GLY A 268 23.02 -0.15 -1.92
C GLY A 268 21.73 -0.40 -2.70
N GLN A 269 20.83 -1.23 -2.17
CA GLN A 269 19.50 -1.50 -2.74
C GLN A 269 18.36 -0.80 -1.99
N SER A 270 18.68 0.03 -1.00
CA SER A 270 17.69 0.88 -0.35
C SER A 270 17.35 2.08 -1.23
N THR A 271 16.26 2.77 -0.92
CA THR A 271 15.86 4.01 -1.61
C THR A 271 17.00 5.02 -1.67
N ILE A 272 17.71 5.23 -0.56
CA ILE A 272 18.86 6.15 -0.50
C ILE A 272 20.04 5.61 -1.30
N GLY A 273 20.35 4.31 -1.20
CA GLY A 273 21.43 3.69 -1.99
C GLY A 273 21.20 3.80 -3.50
N ILE A 274 19.95 3.59 -3.94
CA ILE A 274 19.57 3.76 -5.34
C ILE A 274 19.65 5.23 -5.76
N LEU A 275 19.21 6.17 -4.91
CA LEU A 275 19.32 7.60 -5.18
C LEU A 275 20.77 8.03 -5.38
N LEU A 276 21.69 7.61 -4.53
CA LEU A 276 23.12 7.88 -4.65
C LEU A 276 23.70 7.29 -5.94
N LYS A 277 23.38 6.04 -6.25
CA LYS A 277 23.77 5.39 -7.50
C LYS A 277 23.24 6.14 -8.73
N ASP A 278 21.98 6.59 -8.69
CA ASP A 278 21.37 7.32 -9.80
C ASP A 278 21.95 8.73 -9.95
N ALA A 279 22.49 9.30 -8.87
CA ALA A 279 23.26 10.54 -8.88
C ALA A 279 24.73 10.37 -9.32
N ASN A 280 25.16 9.13 -9.63
CA ASN A 280 26.54 8.78 -10.03
C ASN A 280 27.58 9.06 -8.91
N ALA A 281 27.18 8.85 -7.66
CA ALA A 281 28.01 9.01 -6.46
C ALA A 281 28.68 7.67 -6.07
#